data_310abfc2389452d79af072270f8d02d5
#
_entry.id   310abfc2389452d79af072270f8d02d5
#
_cell.length_a   1.000
_cell.length_b   1.000
_cell.length_c   1.000
_cell.angle_alpha   90.00
_cell.angle_beta   90.00
_cell.angle_gamma   90.00
#
_symmetry.space_group_name_H-M   'P 1'
#
loop_
_entity.id
_entity.type
_entity.pdbx_description
1 polymer ?
#
loop_
_entity_poly.entity_id
_entity_poly.type
_entity_poly.pdbx_seq_one_letter_code
_entity_poly.pdbx_strand_id
1 'polypeptide(L)'
;DFDNWPRMVQIAWQMHDEKGTLIDIKNFIIKPEGYDIPYNAEQIHGISTERAQKQGVDLKTVLEEFATDVKNSKFVVGHNVEFDNNIVGCELLRSEMNNLLSDFPFLDTMKGSVEYCQIPGGRGGSFKWPSLTQLHEKLFGEAFAEAHNASADVEATARCFLELLRLDVISYSKVGMSTEQFQKYKDKNPNPIELIGLNIEPYKAINEPIRGPVGWPKRVS
;
A
#
# COMPACT_ATOMS: atom_id res chain seq x y z
N ASP A 1 -23.48 -5.06 -1.03
CA ASP A 1 -23.90 -4.08 -2.07
C ASP A 1 -22.73 -3.15 -2.36
N PHE A 2 -22.07 -3.34 -3.51
CA PHE A 2 -20.87 -2.60 -3.89
C PHE A 2 -21.14 -1.12 -4.23
N ASP A 3 -22.40 -0.75 -4.49
CA ASP A 3 -22.79 0.64 -4.79
C ASP A 3 -22.64 1.56 -3.58
N ASN A 4 -22.65 1.03 -2.37
CA ASN A 4 -22.48 1.79 -1.13
C ASN A 4 -21.00 2.04 -0.74
N TRP A 5 -20.05 1.42 -1.43
CA TRP A 5 -18.64 1.67 -1.19
C TRP A 5 -18.17 2.95 -1.86
N PRO A 6 -17.29 3.73 -1.21
CA PRO A 6 -16.74 4.95 -1.82
C PRO A 6 -16.01 4.63 -3.13
N ARG A 7 -15.95 5.64 -4.00
CA ARG A 7 -15.18 5.57 -5.24
C ARG A 7 -13.69 5.75 -4.93
N MET A 8 -12.86 5.02 -5.62
CA MET A 8 -11.42 5.18 -5.53
C MET A 8 -10.96 6.46 -6.21
N VAL A 9 -10.25 7.33 -5.46
CA VAL A 9 -9.74 8.62 -5.96
C VAL A 9 -8.27 8.54 -6.30
N GLN A 10 -7.52 7.75 -5.52
CA GLN A 10 -6.09 7.53 -5.73
C GLN A 10 -5.74 6.11 -5.32
N ILE A 11 -4.79 5.52 -6.01
CA ILE A 11 -4.19 4.23 -5.62
C ILE A 11 -2.68 4.31 -5.78
N ALA A 12 -1.97 3.80 -4.78
CA ALA A 12 -0.52 3.63 -4.84
C ALA A 12 -0.14 2.24 -4.36
N TRP A 13 0.91 1.67 -4.93
CA TRP A 13 1.49 0.41 -4.46
C TRP A 13 2.96 0.29 -4.78
N GLN A 14 3.63 -0.61 -4.08
CA GLN A 14 5.02 -0.97 -4.30
C GLN A 14 5.14 -2.46 -4.57
N MET A 15 6.07 -2.84 -5.44
CA MET A 15 6.47 -4.22 -5.67
C MET A 15 7.85 -4.45 -5.04
N HIS A 16 7.96 -5.52 -4.28
CA HIS A 16 9.21 -5.93 -3.65
C HIS A 16 9.56 -7.37 -4.03
N ASP A 17 10.84 -7.67 -4.15
CA ASP A 17 11.32 -9.04 -4.35
C ASP A 17 11.28 -9.86 -3.04
N GLU A 18 11.64 -11.14 -3.13
CA GLU A 18 11.69 -12.06 -1.99
C GLU A 18 12.70 -11.66 -0.90
N LYS A 19 13.59 -10.72 -1.19
CA LYS A 19 14.59 -10.18 -0.26
C LYS A 19 14.15 -8.87 0.37
N GLY A 20 12.93 -8.40 0.05
CA GLY A 20 12.39 -7.10 0.49
C GLY A 20 12.96 -5.91 -0.28
N THR A 21 13.62 -6.13 -1.43
CA THR A 21 14.16 -5.04 -2.25
C THR A 21 13.03 -4.47 -3.11
N LEU A 22 12.90 -3.14 -3.13
CA LEU A 22 11.93 -2.44 -3.97
C LEU A 22 12.25 -2.66 -5.46
N ILE A 23 11.27 -3.17 -6.22
CA ILE A 23 11.36 -3.43 -7.66
C ILE A 23 10.68 -2.31 -8.46
N ASP A 24 9.47 -1.93 -8.04
CA ASP A 24 8.65 -0.94 -8.74
C ASP A 24 7.75 -0.21 -7.76
N ILE A 25 7.34 1.00 -8.12
CA ILE A 25 6.40 1.81 -7.36
C ILE A 25 5.45 2.51 -8.34
N LYS A 26 4.16 2.51 -8.02
CA LYS A 26 3.12 3.14 -8.82
C LYS A 26 2.21 3.98 -7.95
N ASN A 27 1.78 5.12 -8.50
CA ASN A 27 0.87 6.05 -7.86
C ASN A 27 0.01 6.72 -8.94
N PHE A 28 -1.32 6.53 -8.85
CA PHE A 28 -2.27 7.06 -9.83
C PHE A 28 -3.39 7.82 -9.14
N ILE A 29 -3.70 9.01 -9.65
CA ILE A 29 -4.99 9.65 -9.43
C ILE A 29 -5.96 9.04 -10.44
N ILE A 30 -7.17 8.71 -9.99
CA ILE A 30 -8.21 8.14 -10.84
C ILE A 30 -9.04 9.28 -11.41
N LYS A 31 -9.25 9.28 -12.73
CA LYS A 31 -10.14 10.21 -13.40
C LYS A 31 -11.57 9.87 -13.03
N PRO A 32 -12.34 10.80 -12.40
CA PRO A 32 -13.72 10.53 -12.05
C PRO A 32 -14.60 10.54 -13.29
N GLU A 33 -15.42 9.51 -13.45
CA GLU A 33 -16.38 9.36 -14.54
C GLU A 33 -17.79 9.28 -13.98
N GLY A 34 -18.62 10.32 -14.26
CA GLY A 34 -20.01 10.38 -13.83
C GLY A 34 -20.22 10.67 -12.34
N TYR A 35 -19.21 11.11 -11.61
CA TYR A 35 -19.32 11.56 -10.22
C TYR A 35 -18.35 12.69 -9.90
N ASP A 36 -18.63 13.43 -8.84
CA ASP A 36 -17.73 14.41 -8.26
C ASP A 36 -17.13 13.89 -6.96
N ILE A 37 -15.88 14.28 -6.69
CA ILE A 37 -15.22 13.96 -5.42
C ILE A 37 -15.88 14.81 -4.32
N PRO A 38 -16.44 14.19 -3.26
CA PRO A 38 -17.07 14.94 -2.18
C PRO A 38 -16.07 15.87 -1.48
N TYR A 39 -16.52 17.08 -1.13
CA TYR A 39 -15.68 18.10 -0.48
C TYR A 39 -14.98 17.58 0.81
N ASN A 40 -15.69 16.81 1.62
CA ASN A 40 -15.10 16.20 2.82
C ASN A 40 -13.97 15.21 2.52
N ALA A 41 -14.03 14.48 1.42
CA ALA A 41 -12.97 13.61 0.96
C ALA A 41 -11.77 14.42 0.46
N GLU A 42 -12.03 15.47 -0.36
CA GLU A 42 -11.00 16.40 -0.83
C GLU A 42 -10.20 17.00 0.33
N GLN A 43 -10.86 17.38 1.44
CA GLN A 43 -10.19 17.93 2.63
C GLN A 43 -9.23 16.93 3.30
N ILE A 44 -9.43 15.63 3.10
CA ILE A 44 -8.59 14.57 3.69
C ILE A 44 -7.37 14.30 2.81
N HIS A 45 -7.58 14.08 1.51
CA HIS A 45 -6.51 13.62 0.59
C HIS A 45 -6.00 14.72 -0.37
N GLY A 46 -6.61 15.93 -0.37
CA GLY A 46 -6.15 17.07 -1.15
C GLY A 46 -6.34 16.95 -2.67
N ILE A 47 -7.21 16.05 -3.14
CA ILE A 47 -7.47 15.83 -4.56
C ILE A 47 -8.89 16.32 -4.87
N SER A 48 -9.01 17.46 -5.59
CA SER A 48 -10.27 17.99 -6.07
C SER A 48 -10.75 17.25 -7.33
N THR A 49 -12.06 17.35 -7.62
CA THR A 49 -12.62 16.84 -8.88
C THR A 49 -11.90 17.44 -10.08
N GLU A 50 -11.61 18.76 -10.08
CA GLU A 50 -10.89 19.42 -11.16
C GLU A 50 -9.48 18.85 -11.36
N ARG A 51 -8.74 18.67 -10.25
CA ARG A 51 -7.41 18.05 -10.31
C ARG A 51 -7.48 16.63 -10.85
N ALA A 52 -8.42 15.83 -10.38
CA ALA A 52 -8.61 14.45 -10.81
C ALA A 52 -9.03 14.36 -12.29
N GLN A 53 -9.86 15.27 -12.79
CA GLN A 53 -10.20 15.36 -14.21
C GLN A 53 -8.99 15.70 -15.08
N LYS A 54 -8.10 16.57 -14.60
CA LYS A 54 -6.93 17.04 -15.35
C LYS A 54 -5.75 16.09 -15.33
N GLN A 55 -5.50 15.45 -14.20
CA GLN A 55 -4.30 14.62 -13.95
C GLN A 55 -4.61 13.13 -13.86
N GLY A 56 -5.87 12.76 -13.67
CA GLY A 56 -6.29 11.40 -13.44
C GLY A 56 -6.14 10.50 -14.67
N VAL A 57 -5.88 9.24 -14.40
CA VAL A 57 -5.79 8.15 -15.38
C VAL A 57 -7.11 7.39 -15.38
N ASP A 58 -7.50 6.85 -16.52
CA ASP A 58 -8.66 5.98 -16.67
C ASP A 58 -8.62 4.82 -15.66
N LEU A 59 -9.73 4.62 -14.94
CA LEU A 59 -9.83 3.61 -13.89
C LEU A 59 -9.49 2.21 -14.38
N LYS A 60 -10.03 1.82 -15.54
CA LYS A 60 -9.81 0.47 -16.08
C LYS A 60 -8.34 0.21 -16.40
N THR A 61 -7.68 1.20 -16.99
CA THR A 61 -6.22 1.14 -17.27
C THR A 61 -5.43 0.91 -15.98
N VAL A 62 -5.76 1.64 -14.91
CA VAL A 62 -5.07 1.49 -13.61
C VAL A 62 -5.35 0.13 -12.98
N LEU A 63 -6.59 -0.36 -13.05
CA LEU A 63 -6.96 -1.68 -12.53
C LEU A 63 -6.27 -2.81 -13.30
N GLU A 64 -6.07 -2.70 -14.61
CA GLU A 64 -5.33 -3.66 -15.43
C GLU A 64 -3.85 -3.71 -15.04
N GLU A 65 -3.22 -2.55 -14.82
CA GLU A 65 -1.85 -2.44 -14.29
C GLU A 65 -1.73 -3.11 -12.91
N PHE A 66 -2.63 -2.77 -12.00
CA PHE A 66 -2.66 -3.35 -10.65
C PHE A 66 -2.88 -4.87 -10.69
N ALA A 67 -3.82 -5.34 -11.51
CA ALA A 67 -4.10 -6.76 -11.67
C ALA A 67 -2.89 -7.54 -12.21
N THR A 68 -2.11 -6.91 -13.11
CA THR A 68 -0.88 -7.50 -13.63
C THR A 68 0.16 -7.68 -12.53
N ASP A 69 0.37 -6.66 -11.71
CA ASP A 69 1.33 -6.70 -10.62
C ASP A 69 0.91 -7.70 -9.52
N VAL A 70 -0.39 -7.73 -9.17
CA VAL A 70 -0.92 -8.72 -8.21
C VAL A 70 -0.70 -10.15 -8.71
N LYS A 71 -0.98 -10.46 -9.98
CA LYS A 71 -0.74 -11.79 -10.56
C LYS A 71 0.73 -12.21 -10.54
N ASN A 72 1.65 -11.25 -10.55
CA ASN A 72 3.09 -11.49 -10.46
C ASN A 72 3.62 -11.51 -9.01
N SER A 73 2.75 -11.32 -8.02
CA SER A 73 3.09 -11.36 -6.60
C SER A 73 2.64 -12.65 -5.92
N LYS A 74 3.19 -12.94 -4.74
CA LYS A 74 2.77 -14.09 -3.92
C LYS A 74 1.67 -13.73 -2.92
N PHE A 75 1.66 -12.48 -2.44
CA PHE A 75 0.70 -11.93 -1.49
C PHE A 75 0.68 -10.41 -1.56
N VAL A 76 -0.38 -9.82 -1.06
CA VAL A 76 -0.53 -8.37 -0.89
C VAL A 76 -0.33 -8.02 0.59
N VAL A 77 0.32 -6.89 0.85
CA VAL A 77 0.49 -6.33 2.20
C VAL A 77 -0.20 -4.98 2.28
N GLY A 78 -0.89 -4.73 3.38
CA GLY A 78 -1.47 -3.43 3.67
C GLY A 78 -1.59 -3.19 5.18
N HIS A 79 -2.00 -1.98 5.54
CA HIS A 79 -2.36 -1.61 6.90
C HIS A 79 -3.88 -1.40 6.95
N ASN A 80 -4.64 -2.30 7.55
CA ASN A 80 -6.08 -2.44 7.38
C ASN A 80 -6.45 -2.85 5.93
N VAL A 81 -5.69 -3.76 5.37
CA VAL A 81 -5.74 -4.16 3.95
C VAL A 81 -7.12 -4.64 3.48
N GLU A 82 -7.97 -5.11 4.39
CA GLU A 82 -9.35 -5.51 4.08
C GLU A 82 -10.18 -4.35 3.54
N PHE A 83 -9.95 -3.13 4.06
CA PHE A 83 -10.63 -1.92 3.57
C PHE A 83 -10.21 -1.61 2.12
N ASP A 84 -8.91 -1.64 1.85
CA ASP A 84 -8.37 -1.38 0.51
C ASP A 84 -8.82 -2.46 -0.49
N ASN A 85 -8.78 -3.73 -0.09
CA ASN A 85 -9.25 -4.85 -0.91
C ASN A 85 -10.74 -4.71 -1.26
N ASN A 86 -11.56 -4.22 -0.34
CA ASN A 86 -12.98 -3.99 -0.61
C ASN A 86 -13.18 -2.83 -1.60
N ILE A 87 -12.46 -1.73 -1.45
CA ILE A 87 -12.54 -0.59 -2.39
C ILE A 87 -12.11 -1.04 -3.79
N VAL A 88 -10.93 -1.65 -3.92
CA VAL A 88 -10.42 -2.14 -5.21
C VAL A 88 -11.34 -3.19 -5.80
N GLY A 89 -11.84 -4.12 -4.97
CA GLY A 89 -12.78 -5.15 -5.39
C GLY A 89 -14.10 -4.57 -5.94
N CYS A 90 -14.63 -3.51 -5.31
CA CYS A 90 -15.80 -2.82 -5.82
C CYS A 90 -15.53 -2.11 -7.15
N GLU A 91 -14.36 -1.49 -7.33
CA GLU A 91 -14.02 -0.85 -8.61
C GLU A 91 -13.76 -1.89 -9.72
N LEU A 92 -13.18 -3.05 -9.41
CA LEU A 92 -13.07 -4.17 -10.36
C LEU A 92 -14.46 -4.62 -10.84
N LEU A 93 -15.41 -4.82 -9.92
CA LEU A 93 -16.78 -5.20 -10.26
C LEU A 93 -17.50 -4.12 -11.08
N ARG A 94 -17.37 -2.84 -10.73
CA ARG A 94 -17.93 -1.71 -11.50
C ARG A 94 -17.35 -1.62 -12.91
N SER A 95 -16.11 -2.06 -13.08
CA SER A 95 -15.41 -2.10 -14.37
C SER A 95 -15.64 -3.40 -15.14
N GLU A 96 -16.58 -4.27 -14.68
CA GLU A 96 -16.87 -5.59 -15.26
C GLU A 96 -15.63 -6.51 -15.30
N MET A 97 -14.71 -6.33 -14.34
CA MET A 97 -13.53 -7.17 -14.17
C MET A 97 -13.72 -8.16 -13.03
N ASN A 98 -13.09 -9.33 -13.15
CA ASN A 98 -13.08 -10.30 -12.06
C ASN A 98 -12.36 -9.75 -10.84
N ASN A 99 -12.97 -9.90 -9.64
CA ASN A 99 -12.31 -9.53 -8.39
C ASN A 99 -11.22 -10.56 -8.05
N LEU A 100 -9.99 -10.27 -8.51
CA LEU A 100 -8.84 -11.14 -8.26
C LEU A 100 -8.37 -11.15 -6.79
N LEU A 101 -8.86 -10.21 -5.97
CA LEU A 101 -8.44 -10.09 -4.56
C LEU A 101 -9.28 -10.97 -3.62
N SER A 102 -10.43 -11.50 -4.06
CA SER A 102 -11.35 -12.27 -3.20
C SER A 102 -10.68 -13.48 -2.52
N ASP A 103 -9.80 -14.16 -3.23
CA ASP A 103 -9.10 -15.36 -2.75
C ASP A 103 -7.57 -15.18 -2.74
N PHE A 104 -7.08 -13.96 -2.98
CA PHE A 104 -5.66 -13.69 -3.02
C PHE A 104 -5.08 -13.57 -1.61
N PRO A 105 -3.91 -14.18 -1.32
CA PRO A 105 -3.30 -14.10 -0.01
C PRO A 105 -2.91 -12.66 0.35
N PHE A 106 -3.19 -12.25 1.59
CA PHE A 106 -2.78 -10.95 2.09
C PHE A 106 -2.26 -11.01 3.54
N LEU A 107 -1.43 -10.04 3.89
CA LEU A 107 -0.91 -9.82 5.22
C LEU A 107 -1.29 -8.41 5.68
N ASP A 108 -1.81 -8.30 6.88
CA ASP A 108 -2.27 -7.05 7.46
C ASP A 108 -1.34 -6.62 8.59
N THR A 109 -0.61 -5.52 8.39
CA THR A 109 0.31 -4.97 9.40
C THR A 109 -0.43 -4.43 10.62
N MET A 110 -1.67 -3.95 10.47
CA MET A 110 -2.50 -3.51 11.59
C MET A 110 -2.85 -4.68 12.51
N LYS A 111 -3.48 -5.71 11.95
CA LYS A 111 -3.90 -6.89 12.70
C LYS A 111 -2.69 -7.68 13.22
N GLY A 112 -1.63 -7.75 12.43
CA GLY A 112 -0.40 -8.49 12.76
C GLY A 112 0.47 -7.85 13.85
N SER A 113 0.23 -6.58 14.21
CA SER A 113 1.02 -5.84 15.20
C SER A 113 0.28 -5.48 16.49
N VAL A 114 -0.96 -5.94 16.68
CA VAL A 114 -1.78 -5.62 17.86
C VAL A 114 -1.07 -5.97 19.16
N GLU A 115 -0.58 -7.22 19.27
CA GLU A 115 0.13 -7.72 20.45
C GLU A 115 1.51 -7.06 20.65
N TYR A 116 2.14 -6.61 19.57
CA TYR A 116 3.40 -5.86 19.63
C TYR A 116 3.19 -4.41 20.10
N CYS A 117 2.15 -3.74 19.61
CA CYS A 117 1.83 -2.35 19.97
C CYS A 117 1.24 -2.21 21.36
N GLN A 118 0.37 -3.13 21.77
CA GLN A 118 -0.30 -3.17 23.09
C GLN A 118 -1.01 -1.87 23.45
N ILE A 119 -1.75 -1.28 22.49
CA ILE A 119 -2.49 -0.03 22.73
C ILE A 119 -3.72 -0.31 23.59
N PRO A 120 -3.88 0.35 24.78
CA PRO A 120 -5.00 0.09 25.69
C PRO A 120 -6.35 0.50 25.11
N GLY A 121 -7.43 -0.12 25.58
CA GLY A 121 -8.82 0.31 25.35
C GLY A 121 -9.52 -0.41 24.20
N GLY A 122 -9.10 -1.62 23.83
CA GLY A 122 -9.87 -2.53 23.00
C GLY A 122 -11.10 -3.11 23.73
N ARG A 123 -12.01 -3.73 22.98
CA ARG A 123 -13.21 -4.36 23.53
C ARG A 123 -12.83 -5.54 24.42
N GLY A 124 -13.53 -5.67 25.57
CA GLY A 124 -13.31 -6.81 26.48
C GLY A 124 -11.94 -6.85 27.14
N GLY A 125 -11.21 -5.74 27.23
CA GLY A 125 -9.88 -5.67 27.82
C GLY A 125 -8.74 -6.05 26.85
N SER A 126 -9.05 -6.28 25.58
CA SER A 126 -8.05 -6.49 24.52
C SER A 126 -7.31 -5.19 24.17
N PHE A 127 -6.28 -5.29 23.36
CA PHE A 127 -5.60 -4.12 22.78
C PHE A 127 -6.38 -3.56 21.59
N LYS A 128 -6.25 -2.26 21.34
CA LYS A 128 -6.76 -1.60 20.12
C LYS A 128 -5.89 -1.94 18.92
N TRP A 129 -6.50 -1.91 17.75
CA TRP A 129 -5.79 -1.90 16.49
C TRP A 129 -4.98 -0.61 16.36
N PRO A 130 -3.67 -0.66 16.10
CA PRO A 130 -2.86 0.54 15.91
C PRO A 130 -3.22 1.22 14.59
N SER A 131 -3.19 2.55 14.55
CA SER A 131 -3.08 3.27 13.28
C SER A 131 -1.69 3.06 12.67
N LEU A 132 -1.53 3.35 11.37
CA LEU A 132 -0.22 3.26 10.70
C LEU A 132 0.81 4.18 11.38
N THR A 133 0.42 5.40 11.75
CA THR A 133 1.27 6.33 12.50
C THR A 133 1.71 5.75 13.84
N GLN A 134 0.78 5.18 14.61
CA GLN A 134 1.09 4.56 15.91
C GLN A 134 2.02 3.36 15.77
N LEU A 135 1.82 2.53 14.74
CA LEU A 135 2.73 1.43 14.45
C LEU A 135 4.12 1.93 14.07
N HIS A 136 4.19 2.94 13.19
CA HIS A 136 5.44 3.54 12.76
C HIS A 136 6.22 4.15 13.93
N GLU A 137 5.53 4.94 14.77
CA GLU A 137 6.12 5.50 16.00
C GLU A 137 6.62 4.40 16.96
N LYS A 138 5.86 3.32 17.12
CA LYS A 138 6.25 2.20 17.97
C LYS A 138 7.50 1.47 17.47
N LEU A 139 7.66 1.33 16.15
CA LEU A 139 8.79 0.64 15.53
C LEU A 139 10.05 1.50 15.45
N PHE A 140 9.89 2.78 15.15
CA PHE A 140 11.02 3.65 14.77
C PHE A 140 11.23 4.85 15.70
N GLY A 141 10.32 5.10 16.64
CA GLY A 141 10.39 6.24 17.57
C GLY A 141 10.05 7.59 16.94
N GLU A 142 9.55 7.60 15.71
CA GLU A 142 9.19 8.80 14.96
C GLU A 142 7.91 8.60 14.16
N ALA A 143 7.10 9.66 14.01
CA ALA A 143 6.01 9.70 13.05
C ALA A 143 6.57 9.82 11.63
N PHE A 144 5.83 9.32 10.62
CA PHE A 144 6.18 9.61 9.23
C PHE A 144 5.46 10.87 8.74
N ALA A 145 6.12 11.61 7.84
CA ALA A 145 5.56 12.81 7.25
C ALA A 145 4.44 12.49 6.24
N GLU A 146 3.51 13.44 6.06
CA GLU A 146 2.48 13.39 5.01
C GLU A 146 1.48 12.21 5.12
N ALA A 147 1.13 11.78 6.34
CA ALA A 147 0.01 10.85 6.56
C ALA A 147 -1.22 11.30 5.75
N HIS A 148 -1.92 10.33 5.10
CA HIS A 148 -3.03 10.51 4.15
C HIS A 148 -2.61 10.86 2.71
N ASN A 149 -1.32 10.83 2.38
CA ASN A 149 -0.84 10.75 1.00
C ASN A 149 -0.62 9.27 0.67
N ALA A 150 -1.30 8.76 -0.35
CA ALA A 150 -1.25 7.33 -0.67
C ALA A 150 0.18 6.79 -0.90
N SER A 151 1.07 7.59 -1.49
CA SER A 151 2.48 7.20 -1.69
C SER A 151 3.24 7.11 -0.36
N ALA A 152 3.05 8.09 0.54
CA ALA A 152 3.68 8.09 1.87
C ALA A 152 3.15 6.95 2.74
N ASP A 153 1.85 6.69 2.70
CA ASP A 153 1.22 5.59 3.45
C ASP A 153 1.71 4.23 2.97
N VAL A 154 1.88 4.04 1.65
CA VAL A 154 2.45 2.80 1.08
C VAL A 154 3.90 2.61 1.50
N GLU A 155 4.72 3.66 1.47
CA GLU A 155 6.12 3.59 1.91
C GLU A 155 6.23 3.28 3.40
N ALA A 156 5.44 3.95 4.24
CA ALA A 156 5.38 3.68 5.68
C ALA A 156 4.89 2.25 5.97
N THR A 157 3.90 1.76 5.22
CA THR A 157 3.39 0.39 5.36
C THR A 157 4.46 -0.63 4.98
N ALA A 158 5.17 -0.43 3.88
CA ALA A 158 6.26 -1.30 3.45
C ALA A 158 7.40 -1.33 4.49
N ARG A 159 7.82 -0.16 4.99
CA ARG A 159 8.81 -0.03 6.06
C ARG A 159 8.38 -0.79 7.31
N CYS A 160 7.15 -0.56 7.78
CA CYS A 160 6.61 -1.25 8.94
C CYS A 160 6.56 -2.78 8.75
N PHE A 161 6.10 -3.24 7.58
CA PHE A 161 6.02 -4.67 7.28
C PHE A 161 7.40 -5.33 7.30
N LEU A 162 8.39 -4.75 6.62
CA LEU A 162 9.75 -5.28 6.58
C LEU A 162 10.40 -5.28 7.97
N GLU A 163 10.12 -4.29 8.81
CA GLU A 163 10.59 -4.25 10.19
C GLU A 163 9.88 -5.29 11.07
N LEU A 164 8.56 -5.44 10.97
CA LEU A 164 7.82 -6.49 11.67
C LEU A 164 8.31 -7.90 11.28
N LEU A 165 8.68 -8.09 10.02
CA LEU A 165 9.31 -9.31 9.54
C LEU A 165 10.71 -9.49 10.14
N ARG A 166 11.55 -8.44 10.17
CA ARG A 166 12.89 -8.47 10.77
C ARG A 166 12.87 -8.84 12.25
N LEU A 167 11.86 -8.34 12.97
CA LEU A 167 11.64 -8.63 14.40
C LEU A 167 10.90 -9.95 14.67
N ASP A 168 10.51 -10.70 13.62
CA ASP A 168 9.66 -11.91 13.69
C ASP A 168 8.30 -11.70 14.39
N VAL A 169 7.80 -10.47 14.38
CA VAL A 169 6.43 -10.15 14.84
C VAL A 169 5.41 -10.68 13.83
N ILE A 170 5.66 -10.46 12.55
CA ILE A 170 5.03 -11.22 11.47
C ILE A 170 5.98 -12.35 11.13
N SER A 171 5.56 -13.59 11.39
CA SER A 171 6.42 -14.75 11.20
C SER A 171 6.91 -14.87 9.75
N TYR A 172 8.21 -15.09 9.59
CA TYR A 172 8.85 -15.33 8.31
C TYR A 172 8.25 -16.52 7.54
N SER A 173 7.67 -17.48 8.23
CA SER A 173 6.98 -18.61 7.61
C SER A 173 5.73 -18.18 6.81
N LYS A 174 5.05 -17.09 7.24
CA LYS A 174 3.88 -16.54 6.54
C LYS A 174 4.23 -15.96 5.16
N VAL A 175 5.48 -15.54 4.98
CA VAL A 175 5.99 -15.05 3.68
C VAL A 175 6.70 -16.14 2.88
N GLY A 176 6.68 -17.38 3.36
CA GLY A 176 7.28 -18.53 2.69
C GLY A 176 8.81 -18.59 2.79
N MET A 177 9.43 -17.89 3.74
CA MET A 177 10.87 -17.97 3.97
C MET A 177 11.22 -19.22 4.78
N SER A 178 12.34 -19.85 4.45
CA SER A 178 13.00 -20.82 5.33
C SER A 178 13.75 -20.10 6.46
N THR A 179 14.09 -20.83 7.52
CA THR A 179 14.92 -20.30 8.62
C THR A 179 16.24 -19.72 8.13
N GLU A 180 16.88 -20.37 7.14
CA GLU A 180 18.12 -19.89 6.55
C GLU A 180 17.94 -18.59 5.77
N GLN A 181 16.85 -18.48 4.98
CA GLN A 181 16.51 -17.25 4.26
C GLN A 181 16.20 -16.11 5.21
N PHE A 182 15.48 -16.39 6.29
CA PHE A 182 15.21 -15.42 7.33
C PHE A 182 16.46 -14.93 8.05
N GLN A 183 17.40 -15.84 8.36
CA GLN A 183 18.68 -15.44 8.95
C GLN A 183 19.47 -14.54 8.00
N LYS A 184 19.57 -14.89 6.71
CA LYS A 184 20.20 -14.04 5.70
C LYS A 184 19.53 -12.66 5.58
N TYR A 185 18.19 -12.60 5.69
CA TYR A 185 17.45 -11.34 5.69
C TYR A 185 17.84 -10.48 6.90
N LYS A 186 17.92 -11.05 8.10
CA LYS A 186 18.35 -10.34 9.32
C LYS A 186 19.80 -9.87 9.23
N ASP A 187 20.70 -10.71 8.73
CA ASP A 187 22.12 -10.37 8.58
C ASP A 187 22.32 -9.20 7.60
N LYS A 188 21.48 -9.13 6.55
CA LYS A 188 21.48 -8.02 5.59
C LYS A 188 20.89 -6.73 6.19
N ASN A 189 19.98 -6.86 7.15
CA ASN A 189 19.29 -5.75 7.81
C ASN A 189 19.59 -5.74 9.31
N PRO A 190 20.84 -5.46 9.75
CA PRO A 190 21.22 -5.46 11.17
C PRO A 190 20.58 -4.32 11.96
N ASN A 191 20.23 -3.24 11.29
CA ASN A 191 19.58 -2.04 11.85
C ASN A 191 18.09 -2.00 11.46
N PRO A 192 17.27 -1.17 12.13
CA PRO A 192 15.90 -0.91 11.71
C PRO A 192 15.83 -0.48 10.24
N ILE A 193 14.76 -0.92 9.57
CA ILE A 193 14.53 -0.60 8.15
C ILE A 193 14.42 0.91 7.96
N GLU A 194 15.17 1.46 7.03
CA GLU A 194 15.15 2.89 6.72
C GLU A 194 14.06 3.23 5.70
N LEU A 195 13.53 4.47 5.77
CA LEU A 195 12.70 5.04 4.71
C LEU A 195 13.59 5.27 3.48
N ILE A 196 13.06 4.90 2.32
CA ILE A 196 13.74 5.14 1.05
C ILE A 196 13.56 6.60 0.62
N GLY A 197 12.55 7.30 1.17
CA GLY A 197 12.32 8.73 0.94
C GLY A 197 11.78 9.04 -0.46
N LEU A 198 11.08 8.10 -1.07
CA LEU A 198 10.52 8.26 -2.41
C LEU A 198 9.15 8.93 -2.34
N ASN A 199 9.13 10.27 -2.33
CA ASN A 199 7.90 11.01 -2.62
C ASN A 199 7.66 10.95 -4.14
N ILE A 200 6.85 9.99 -4.58
CA ILE A 200 6.53 9.81 -5.99
C ILE A 200 5.22 10.53 -6.32
N GLU A 201 5.34 11.58 -7.12
CA GLU A 201 4.19 12.26 -7.68
C GLU A 201 3.30 11.28 -8.47
N PRO A 202 1.95 11.42 -8.41
CA PRO A 202 1.04 10.60 -9.20
C PRO A 202 1.35 10.67 -10.68
N TYR A 203 1.25 9.54 -11.38
CA TYR A 203 1.38 9.49 -12.83
C TYR A 203 0.35 10.40 -13.49
N LYS A 204 0.81 11.28 -14.36
CA LYS A 204 -0.05 12.15 -15.17
C LYS A 204 -0.54 11.38 -16.40
N ALA A 205 -1.76 11.66 -16.83
CA ALA A 205 -2.42 11.04 -17.99
C ALA A 205 -1.74 11.30 -19.36
N ILE A 206 -0.66 12.05 -19.40
CA ILE A 206 0.02 12.45 -20.63
C ILE A 206 1.39 11.76 -20.66
N ASN A 207 1.58 10.87 -21.62
CA ASN A 207 2.75 10.27 -22.26
C ASN A 207 4.19 10.73 -21.86
N GLU A 208 4.44 11.18 -20.65
CA GLU A 208 5.81 11.37 -20.21
C GLU A 208 6.33 10.04 -19.64
N PRO A 209 7.48 9.54 -20.18
CA PRO A 209 8.10 8.37 -19.60
C PRO A 209 8.42 8.65 -18.14
N ILE A 210 8.08 7.68 -17.28
CA ILE A 210 8.36 7.72 -15.86
C ILE A 210 9.84 7.99 -15.67
N ARG A 211 10.19 9.18 -15.19
CA ARG A 211 11.53 9.46 -14.71
C ARG A 211 11.59 9.01 -13.25
N GLY A 212 11.92 7.74 -13.05
CA GLY A 212 12.36 7.27 -11.75
C GLY A 212 13.59 8.06 -11.27
N PRO A 213 13.95 7.97 -9.98
CA PRO A 213 15.20 8.53 -9.47
C PRO A 213 16.37 8.07 -10.35
N VAL A 214 17.36 8.93 -10.51
CA VAL A 214 18.56 8.63 -11.32
C VAL A 214 19.17 7.32 -10.81
N GLY A 215 19.11 6.26 -11.63
CA GLY A 215 19.61 4.93 -11.26
C GLY A 215 18.60 3.77 -11.34
N TRP A 216 17.34 4.03 -11.66
CA TRP A 216 16.36 2.96 -11.85
C TRP A 216 16.66 2.14 -13.12
N PRO A 217 16.55 0.78 -13.06
CA PRO A 217 16.66 -0.03 -14.25
C PRO A 217 15.55 0.35 -15.24
N LYS A 218 15.94 0.66 -16.48
CA LYS A 218 14.98 0.88 -17.58
C LYS A 218 14.12 -0.38 -17.70
N ARG A 219 12.78 -0.22 -17.85
CA ARG A 219 11.90 -1.32 -18.25
C ARG A 219 12.55 -2.02 -19.45
N VAL A 220 12.84 -3.30 -19.32
CA VAL A 220 13.15 -4.17 -20.47
C VAL A 220 11.78 -4.44 -21.11
N SER A 221 11.63 -3.96 -22.33
CA SER A 221 10.46 -4.18 -23.20
C SER A 221 10.23 -5.66 -23.47
#